data_4d72b25b871f50ebb4772c11f93bdc40
#
_entry.id   4d72b25b871f50ebb4772c11f93bdc40
#
_cell.length_a   1.000
_cell.length_b   1.000
_cell.length_c   1.000
_cell.angle_alpha   90.00
_cell.angle_beta   90.00
_cell.angle_gamma   90.00
#
_symmetry.space_group_name_H-M   'P 1'
#
loop_
_entity.id
_entity.type
_entity.pdbx_description
1 polymer ?
#
loop_
_entity_poly.entity_id
_entity_poly.type
_entity_poly.pdbx_seq_one_letter_code
_entity_poly.pdbx_strand_id
1 'polypeptide(L)' 'MQNLRLGIDTGGTYTDAVLLNDADQVEASAKVLTNHQDLVSSIRNVLDTLPQWRLRDTRLVSLSTTLGTN' A
#
# COMPACT_ATOMS: atom_id res chain seq x y z
N MET A 1 13.93 -3.93 -16.81
CA MET A 1 12.65 -3.83 -16.09
C MET A 1 12.88 -3.92 -14.59
N GLN A 2 12.29 -3.04 -13.84
CA GLN A 2 12.38 -3.10 -12.39
C GLN A 2 11.29 -3.99 -11.86
N ASN A 3 11.63 -4.80 -10.85
CA ASN A 3 10.64 -5.53 -10.08
C ASN A 3 10.24 -4.67 -8.90
N LEU A 4 8.99 -4.26 -8.87
CA LEU A 4 8.48 -3.44 -7.78
C LEU A 4 7.81 -4.33 -6.74
N ARG A 5 7.96 -3.95 -5.48
CA ARG A 5 7.29 -4.58 -4.36
C ARG A 5 6.33 -3.58 -3.74
N LEU A 6 5.11 -4.01 -3.51
CA LEU A 6 4.08 -3.18 -2.91
C LEU A 6 3.87 -3.62 -1.47
N GLY A 7 4.05 -2.70 -0.53
CA GLY A 7 3.72 -2.92 0.87
C GLY A 7 2.51 -2.10 1.25
N ILE A 8 1.57 -2.73 1.93
CA ILE A 8 0.37 -2.06 2.43
C ILE A 8 0.26 -2.32 3.91
N ASP A 9 0.07 -1.26 4.68
CA ASP A 9 -0.12 -1.36 6.13
C ASP A 9 -1.42 -0.67 6.50
N THR A 10 -2.39 -1.45 6.98
CA THR A 10 -3.67 -0.90 7.44
C THR A 10 -3.59 -0.68 8.94
N GLY A 11 -3.35 0.57 9.33
CA GLY A 11 -3.30 0.96 10.73
C GLY A 11 -4.65 1.41 11.24
N GLY A 12 -4.68 1.78 12.53
CA GLY A 12 -5.93 2.21 13.17
C GLY A 12 -6.45 3.54 12.65
N THR A 13 -5.56 4.42 12.19
CA THR A 13 -5.92 5.75 11.72
C THR A 13 -5.72 5.88 10.22
N TYR A 14 -4.59 5.39 9.71
CA TYR A 14 -4.21 5.54 8.31
C TYR A 14 -3.88 4.19 7.71
N THR A 15 -4.17 4.09 6.42
CA THR A 15 -3.75 2.97 5.58
C THR A 15 -2.67 3.51 4.64
N ASP A 16 -1.49 2.92 4.71
CA ASP A 16 -0.33 3.35 3.93
C ASP A 16 0.00 2.32 2.86
N ALA A 17 0.50 2.81 1.73
CA ALA A 17 1.04 1.93 0.70
C ALA A 17 2.36 2.51 0.22
N VAL A 18 3.31 1.63 -0.08
CA VAL A 18 4.61 2.04 -0.58
C VAL A 18 5.06 1.08 -1.68
N LEU A 19 5.59 1.64 -2.76
CA LEU A 19 6.23 0.87 -3.83
C LEU A 19 7.73 0.99 -3.67
N LEU A 20 8.40 -0.15 -3.59
CA LEU A 20 9.85 -0.22 -3.47
C LEU A 20 10.44 -0.86 -4.71
N ASN A 21 11.60 -0.36 -5.13
CA ASN A 21 12.35 -0.96 -6.23
C ASN A 21 13.31 -2.03 -5.71
N ASP A 22 14.12 -2.60 -6.60
CA ASP A 22 15.06 -3.66 -6.24
C ASP A 22 16.14 -3.20 -5.25
N ALA A 23 16.39 -1.91 -5.18
CA ALA A 23 17.36 -1.33 -4.25
C ALA A 23 16.72 -0.88 -2.94
N ASP A 24 15.46 -1.28 -2.69
CA ASP A 24 14.69 -0.90 -1.51
C ASP A 24 14.46 0.59 -1.40
N GLN A 25 14.46 1.28 -2.52
CA GLN A 25 14.15 2.70 -2.57
C GLN A 25 12.66 2.89 -2.83
N VAL A 26 12.08 3.92 -2.20
CA VAL A 26 10.67 4.24 -2.38
C VAL A 26 10.46 4.88 -3.75
N GLU A 27 9.69 4.21 -4.60
CA GLU A 27 9.31 4.73 -5.91
C GLU A 27 8.05 5.56 -5.85
N ALA A 28 7.13 5.19 -4.97
CA ALA A 28 5.90 5.92 -4.77
C ALA A 28 5.31 5.54 -3.42
N SER A 29 4.52 6.42 -2.85
CA SER A 29 3.83 6.13 -1.60
C SER A 29 2.50 6.87 -1.56
N ALA A 30 1.59 6.35 -0.74
CA ALA A 30 0.27 6.95 -0.57
C ALA A 30 -0.22 6.66 0.84
N LYS A 31 -1.11 7.51 1.33
CA LYS A 31 -1.69 7.38 2.66
C LYS A 31 -3.13 7.87 2.60
N VAL A 32 -4.04 7.07 3.14
CA VAL A 32 -5.45 7.45 3.25
C VAL A 32 -5.94 7.13 4.65
N LEU A 33 -7.04 7.75 5.04
CA LEU A 33 -7.67 7.42 6.32
C LEU A 33 -8.27 6.03 6.26
N THR A 34 -8.09 5.27 7.33
CA THR A 34 -8.64 3.92 7.42
C THR A 34 -10.14 3.99 7.67
N ASN A 35 -10.89 3.26 6.87
CA ASN A 35 -12.32 3.06 7.08
C ASN A 35 -12.50 1.75 7.82
N HIS A 36 -12.79 1.83 9.12
CA HIS A 36 -12.90 0.64 9.97
C HIS A 36 -14.08 -0.25 9.61
N GLN A 37 -15.06 0.30 8.93
CA GLN A 37 -16.26 -0.44 8.52
C GLN A 37 -16.05 -1.14 7.18
N ASP A 38 -15.05 -0.72 6.41
CA ASP A 38 -14.79 -1.28 5.10
C ASP A 38 -13.29 -1.16 4.78
N LEU A 39 -12.52 -2.14 5.26
CA LEU A 39 -11.08 -2.14 5.07
C LEU A 39 -10.69 -2.33 3.60
N VAL A 40 -11.50 -3.08 2.84
CA VAL A 40 -11.25 -3.26 1.41
C VAL A 40 -11.31 -1.92 0.70
N SER A 41 -12.26 -1.07 1.09
CA SER A 41 -12.37 0.28 0.53
C SER A 41 -11.11 1.10 0.82
N SER A 42 -10.56 1.01 2.04
CA SER A 42 -9.34 1.72 2.39
C SER A 42 -8.16 1.27 1.53
N ILE A 43 -8.02 -0.04 1.34
CA ILE A 43 -6.95 -0.59 0.50
C ILE A 43 -7.13 -0.13 -0.94
N ARG A 44 -8.35 -0.18 -1.45
CA ARG A 44 -8.63 0.28 -2.80
C ARG A 44 -8.31 1.75 -2.97
N ASN A 45 -8.69 2.57 -1.99
CA ASN A 45 -8.46 4.02 -2.05
C ASN A 45 -6.96 4.34 -2.06
N VAL A 46 -6.18 3.66 -1.23
CA VAL A 46 -4.75 3.92 -1.19
C VAL A 46 -4.07 3.46 -2.48
N LEU A 47 -4.53 2.35 -3.07
CA LEU A 47 -3.98 1.89 -4.35
C LEU A 47 -4.35 2.85 -5.48
N ASP A 48 -5.55 3.43 -5.44
CA ASP A 48 -5.96 4.40 -6.46
C ASP A 48 -5.12 5.67 -6.43
N THR A 49 -4.50 5.98 -5.30
CA THR A 49 -3.64 7.14 -5.16
C THR A 49 -2.26 6.91 -5.78
N LEU A 50 -1.86 5.66 -5.93
CA LEU A 50 -0.56 5.31 -6.52
C LEU A 50 -0.64 5.37 -8.05
N PRO A 51 0.51 5.62 -8.72
CA PRO A 51 0.54 5.58 -10.18
C PRO A 51 0.15 4.19 -10.70
N GLN A 52 -0.94 4.12 -11.46
CA GLN A 52 -1.48 2.84 -11.89
C GLN A 52 -0.54 2.09 -12.83
N TRP A 53 0.20 2.83 -13.66
CA TRP A 53 1.13 2.20 -14.58
C TRP A 53 2.30 1.53 -13.86
N ARG A 54 2.63 2.00 -12.66
CA ARG A 54 3.68 1.37 -11.85
C ARG A 54 3.17 0.11 -11.16
N LEU A 55 1.89 0.07 -10.82
CA LEU A 55 1.32 -1.11 -10.19
C LEU A 55 1.38 -2.34 -11.10
N ARG A 56 1.40 -2.13 -12.41
CA ARG A 56 1.51 -3.23 -13.37
C ARG A 56 2.83 -3.95 -13.28
N ASP A 57 3.87 -3.28 -12.80
CA ASP A 57 5.20 -3.86 -12.66
C ASP A 57 5.43 -4.47 -11.29
N THR A 58 4.41 -4.48 -10.44
CA THR A 58 4.54 -5.02 -9.10
C THR A 58 4.58 -6.53 -9.13
N ARG A 59 5.62 -7.10 -8.51
CA ARG A 59 5.84 -8.55 -8.47
C ARG A 59 5.47 -9.17 -7.14
N LEU A 60 5.55 -8.39 -6.06
CA LEU A 60 5.30 -8.89 -4.72
C LEU A 60 4.41 -7.91 -4.00
N VAL A 61 3.34 -8.42 -3.40
CA VAL A 61 2.45 -7.62 -2.56
C VAL A 61 2.54 -8.15 -1.14
N SER A 62 2.83 -7.27 -0.21
CA SER A 62 2.88 -7.59 1.20
C SER A 62 1.84 -6.76 1.92
N LEU A 63 1.00 -7.41 2.70
CA LEU A 63 -0.07 -6.75 3.44
C LEU A 63 0.11 -7.00 4.92
N SER A 64 0.13 -5.94 5.70
CA SER A 64 0.14 -6.05 7.15
C SER A 64 -0.97 -5.18 7.73
N THR A 65 -1.37 -5.52 8.94
CA THR A 65 -2.41 -4.77 9.63
C THR A 65 -2.07 -4.68 11.11
N THR A 66 -2.27 -3.50 11.66
CA THR A 66 -2.11 -3.25 13.09
C THR A 66 -3.46 -2.98 13.76
N LEU A 67 -4.54 -3.22 13.05
CA LEU A 67 -5.87 -3.06 13.61
C LEU A 67 -6.08 -4.06 14.72
N GLY A 68 -6.51 -3.58 15.86
CA GLY A 68 -6.81 -4.44 16.99
C GLY A 68 -5.62 -4.94 17.79
N THR A 69 -4.43 -4.44 17.53
CA THR A 69 -3.22 -4.87 18.23
C THR A 69 -2.91 -4.04 19.47
N ASN A 70 -3.79 -3.21 19.86
CA ASN A 70 -3.59 -2.34 21.04
C ASN A 70 -4.15 -2.95 22.29
#